data_8fc5137a27bb74df02a41d05209c94df
#
_entry.id   8fc5137a27bb74df02a41d05209c94df
#
_cell.length_a   1.000
_cell.length_b   1.000
_cell.length_c   1.000
_cell.angle_alpha   90.00
_cell.angle_beta   90.00
_cell.angle_gamma   90.00
#
_symmetry.space_group_name_H-M   'P 1'
#
loop_
_entity.id
_entity.type
_entity.pdbx_description
1 polymer ?
#
loop_
_entity_poly.entity_id
_entity_poly.type
_entity_poly.pdbx_seq_one_letter_code
_entity_poly.pdbx_strand_id
1 'polypeptide(L)'
;MQLIVSALDFLLATTTLYVLLPPDIVGPDKINFSTVLIAYLTAQIAAVLTHVPGGYGLLEGILLAFLEGSGTDRTASIIAAVIMFRIIYYLVPFCIAGVLFVINEYSPSPTQADQADGI
;
A
#
# COMPACT_ATOMS: atom_id res chain seq x y z
N MET A 1 -9.24 -18.63 -4.99
CA MET A 1 -9.64 -17.50 -4.15
C MET A 1 -8.50 -16.53 -3.85
N GLN A 2 -7.36 -17.01 -3.35
CA GLN A 2 -6.22 -16.11 -3.02
C GLN A 2 -5.73 -15.25 -4.18
N LEU A 3 -5.65 -15.79 -5.39
CA LEU A 3 -5.22 -15.02 -6.57
C LEU A 3 -6.14 -13.85 -6.90
N ILE A 4 -7.45 -14.03 -6.75
CA ILE A 4 -8.43 -12.97 -6.99
C ILE A 4 -8.30 -11.87 -5.94
N VAL A 5 -8.16 -12.25 -4.67
CA VAL A 5 -7.98 -11.30 -3.57
C VAL A 5 -6.68 -10.50 -3.74
N SER A 6 -5.57 -11.18 -4.09
CA SER A 6 -4.30 -10.51 -4.35
C SER A 6 -4.37 -9.56 -5.55
N ALA A 7 -5.04 -9.97 -6.63
CA ALA A 7 -5.21 -9.10 -7.80
C ALA A 7 -6.04 -7.85 -7.46
N LEU A 8 -7.10 -8.01 -6.67
CA LEU A 8 -7.90 -6.87 -6.19
C LEU A 8 -7.09 -5.94 -5.28
N ASP A 9 -6.26 -6.50 -4.40
CA ASP A 9 -5.38 -5.73 -3.53
C ASP A 9 -4.38 -4.89 -4.34
N PHE A 10 -3.72 -5.48 -5.34
CA PHE A 10 -2.82 -4.74 -6.24
C PHE A 10 -3.54 -3.66 -7.05
N LEU A 11 -4.75 -3.91 -7.52
CA LEU A 11 -5.54 -2.91 -8.23
C LEU A 11 -5.97 -1.77 -7.31
N LEU A 12 -6.40 -2.07 -6.09
CA LEU A 12 -6.75 -1.08 -5.08
C LEU A 12 -5.54 -0.21 -4.70
N ALA A 13 -4.39 -0.85 -4.44
CA ALA A 13 -3.15 -0.15 -4.13
C ALA A 13 -2.72 0.78 -5.27
N THR A 14 -2.74 0.28 -6.51
CA THR A 14 -2.39 1.08 -7.69
C THR A 14 -3.38 2.22 -7.92
N THR A 15 -4.68 1.98 -7.73
CA THR A 15 -5.71 3.02 -7.86
C THR A 15 -5.50 4.11 -6.82
N THR A 16 -5.22 3.75 -5.59
CA THR A 16 -4.91 4.70 -4.51
C THR A 16 -3.70 5.54 -4.86
N LEU A 17 -2.61 4.90 -5.32
CA LEU A 17 -1.41 5.60 -5.75
C LEU A 17 -1.69 6.54 -6.93
N TYR A 18 -2.45 6.08 -7.94
CA TYR A 18 -2.81 6.87 -9.10
C TYR A 18 -3.61 8.13 -8.74
N VAL A 19 -4.54 8.01 -7.80
CA VAL A 19 -5.37 9.14 -7.31
C VAL A 19 -4.55 10.13 -6.49
N LEU A 20 -3.52 9.65 -5.77
CA LEU A 20 -2.64 10.51 -4.99
C LEU A 20 -1.60 11.25 -5.85
N LEU A 21 -1.31 10.76 -7.04
CA LEU A 21 -0.41 11.45 -7.96
C LEU A 21 -1.03 12.76 -8.45
N PRO A 22 -0.25 13.84 -8.57
CA PRO A 22 -0.76 15.14 -9.03
C PRO A 22 -1.40 15.06 -10.42
N PRO A 23 -2.49 15.79 -10.68
CA PRO A 23 -3.20 15.76 -11.96
C PRO A 23 -2.42 16.36 -13.14
N ASP A 24 -1.32 17.03 -12.86
CA ASP A 24 -0.36 17.49 -13.86
C ASP A 24 0.57 16.38 -14.36
N ILE A 25 0.68 15.27 -13.64
CA ILE A 25 1.50 14.10 -13.97
C ILE A 25 0.66 13.01 -14.64
N VAL A 26 -0.53 12.74 -14.13
CA VAL A 26 -1.44 11.70 -14.61
C VAL A 26 -2.59 12.26 -15.42
N GLY A 27 -3.02 11.55 -16.46
CA GLY A 27 -4.12 11.96 -17.31
C GLY A 27 -4.15 11.24 -18.65
N PRO A 28 -5.18 11.48 -19.49
CA PRO A 28 -5.33 10.79 -20.79
C PRO A 28 -4.17 10.99 -21.75
N ASP A 29 -3.59 12.19 -21.74
CA ASP A 29 -2.47 12.57 -22.63
C ASP A 29 -1.10 12.54 -21.91
N LYS A 30 -1.07 12.00 -20.69
CA LYS A 30 0.11 11.97 -19.84
C LYS A 30 0.41 10.53 -19.41
N ILE A 31 0.65 10.33 -18.12
CA ILE A 31 0.89 9.00 -17.57
C ILE A 31 -0.44 8.30 -17.31
N ASN A 32 -0.61 7.17 -17.99
CA ASN A 32 -1.81 6.34 -17.89
C ASN A 32 -1.78 5.47 -16.64
N PHE A 33 -2.97 5.03 -16.19
CA PHE A 33 -3.11 4.05 -15.13
C PHE A 33 -2.25 2.79 -15.33
N SER A 34 -2.15 2.29 -16.57
CA SER A 34 -1.34 1.13 -16.90
C SER A 34 0.15 1.34 -16.60
N THR A 35 0.68 2.53 -16.87
CA THR A 35 2.08 2.85 -16.57
C THR A 35 2.34 2.86 -15.06
N VAL A 36 1.43 3.43 -14.27
CA VAL A 36 1.53 3.41 -12.80
C VAL A 36 1.41 1.98 -12.27
N LEU A 37 0.51 1.17 -12.84
CA LEU A 37 0.37 -0.23 -12.48
C LEU A 37 1.66 -1.02 -12.75
N ILE A 38 2.26 -0.87 -13.93
CA ILE A 38 3.51 -1.54 -14.29
C ILE A 38 4.64 -1.09 -13.37
N ALA A 39 4.77 0.20 -13.09
CA ALA A 39 5.77 0.74 -12.19
C ALA A 39 5.60 0.18 -10.77
N TYR A 40 4.37 0.14 -10.27
CA TYR A 40 4.04 -0.41 -8.95
C TYR A 40 4.36 -1.92 -8.86
N LEU A 41 3.94 -2.72 -9.84
CA LEU A 41 4.23 -4.15 -9.89
C LEU A 41 5.75 -4.42 -9.99
N THR A 42 6.46 -3.64 -10.81
CA THR A 42 7.92 -3.73 -10.93
C THR A 42 8.59 -3.44 -9.59
N ALA A 43 8.13 -2.41 -8.87
CA ALA A 43 8.63 -2.08 -7.54
C ALA A 43 8.38 -3.21 -6.52
N GLN A 44 7.21 -3.84 -6.57
CA GLN A 44 6.88 -4.97 -5.69
C GLN A 44 7.77 -6.19 -5.98
N ILE A 45 7.97 -6.53 -7.25
CA ILE A 45 8.86 -7.62 -7.63
C ILE A 45 10.30 -7.32 -7.17
N ALA A 46 10.79 -6.10 -7.41
CA ALA A 46 12.11 -5.68 -6.98
C ALA A 46 12.27 -5.75 -5.45
N ALA A 47 11.25 -5.33 -4.69
CA ALA A 47 11.25 -5.40 -3.23
C ALA A 47 11.36 -6.84 -2.72
N VAL A 48 10.65 -7.77 -3.33
CA VAL A 48 10.72 -9.20 -3.00
C VAL A 48 12.12 -9.76 -3.31
N LEU A 49 12.66 -9.45 -4.48
CA LEU A 49 13.97 -9.97 -4.91
C LEU A 49 15.13 -9.41 -4.07
N THR A 50 15.07 -8.16 -3.68
CA THR A 50 16.11 -7.50 -2.90
C THR A 50 15.98 -7.69 -1.39
N HIS A 51 14.89 -8.31 -0.93
CA HIS A 51 14.58 -8.51 0.49
C HIS A 51 14.60 -7.19 1.31
N VAL A 52 14.36 -6.05 0.67
CA VAL A 52 14.27 -4.76 1.37
C VAL A 52 12.96 -4.69 2.13
N PRO A 53 12.99 -4.60 3.47
CA PRO A 53 11.77 -4.56 4.27
C PRO A 53 10.92 -3.35 3.90
N GLY A 54 9.66 -3.60 3.52
CA GLY A 54 8.71 -2.55 3.11
C GLY A 54 9.02 -1.90 1.76
N GLY A 55 10.01 -2.39 0.98
CA GLY A 55 10.39 -1.81 -0.32
C GLY A 55 10.83 -0.35 -0.25
N TYR A 56 11.39 0.08 0.90
CA TYR A 56 11.82 1.47 1.10
C TYR A 56 12.88 1.87 0.07
N GLY A 57 12.64 2.99 -0.61
CA GLY A 57 13.51 3.51 -1.66
C GLY A 57 13.29 2.88 -3.05
N LEU A 58 12.83 1.62 -3.12
CA LEU A 58 12.60 0.93 -4.39
C LEU A 58 11.35 1.44 -5.09
N LEU A 59 10.24 1.60 -4.36
CA LEU A 59 9.00 2.14 -4.90
C LEU A 59 9.22 3.56 -5.42
N GLU A 60 9.87 4.41 -4.62
CA GLU A 60 10.22 5.78 -4.99
C GLU A 60 11.14 5.81 -6.22
N GLY A 61 12.22 5.05 -6.19
CA GLY A 61 13.20 5.01 -7.28
C GLY A 61 12.61 4.51 -8.59
N ILE A 62 11.81 3.45 -8.55
CA ILE A 62 11.17 2.89 -9.75
C ILE A 62 10.08 3.82 -10.27
N LEU A 63 9.24 4.39 -9.40
CA LEU A 63 8.25 5.38 -9.82
C LEU A 63 8.91 6.59 -10.45
N LEU A 64 9.97 7.12 -9.86
CA LEU A 64 10.74 8.21 -10.46
C LEU A 64 11.28 7.81 -11.83
N ALA A 65 11.90 6.64 -11.97
CA ALA A 65 12.44 6.17 -13.24
C ALA A 65 11.36 6.03 -14.34
N PHE A 66 10.15 5.61 -13.99
CA PHE A 66 9.04 5.49 -14.94
C PHE A 66 8.33 6.81 -15.24
N LEU A 67 8.30 7.74 -14.27
CA LEU A 67 7.53 8.98 -14.35
C LEU A 67 8.40 10.21 -14.64
N GLU A 68 9.72 10.11 -14.50
CA GLU A 68 10.68 11.22 -14.59
C GLU A 68 10.92 11.76 -16.01
N GLY A 69 10.26 11.22 -17.03
CA GLY A 69 10.32 11.77 -18.39
C GLY A 69 9.83 13.22 -18.55
N SER A 70 9.56 13.97 -17.46
CA SER A 70 8.84 15.24 -17.49
C SER A 70 9.35 16.36 -16.53
N GLY A 71 10.61 16.33 -16.10
CA GLY A 71 11.24 17.48 -15.42
C GLY A 71 11.30 17.42 -13.88
N THR A 72 12.32 18.07 -13.34
CA THR A 72 12.76 18.01 -11.93
C THR A 72 11.78 18.53 -10.87
N ASP A 73 10.85 19.41 -11.22
CA ASP A 73 9.88 19.95 -10.26
C ASP A 73 8.82 18.95 -9.81
N ARG A 74 8.70 17.84 -10.54
CA ARG A 74 7.72 16.77 -10.27
C ARG A 74 8.21 15.71 -9.30
N THR A 75 9.52 15.60 -9.11
CA THR A 75 10.13 14.61 -8.21
C THR A 75 9.63 14.76 -6.78
N ALA A 76 9.56 15.96 -6.27
CA ALA A 76 9.04 16.23 -4.91
C ALA A 76 7.57 15.84 -4.77
N SER A 77 6.75 16.12 -5.78
CA SER A 77 5.33 15.76 -5.80
C SER A 77 5.10 14.25 -5.86
N ILE A 78 5.92 13.52 -6.64
CA ILE A 78 5.87 12.05 -6.71
C ILE A 78 6.27 11.45 -5.37
N ILE A 79 7.35 11.91 -4.76
CA ILE A 79 7.80 11.45 -3.44
C ILE A 79 6.72 11.71 -2.38
N ALA A 80 6.11 12.89 -2.38
CA ALA A 80 5.04 13.22 -1.46
C ALA A 80 3.82 12.29 -1.64
N ALA A 81 3.43 11.99 -2.87
CA ALA A 81 2.36 11.06 -3.18
C ALA A 81 2.66 9.64 -2.67
N VAL A 82 3.90 9.16 -2.84
CA VAL A 82 4.32 7.84 -2.35
C VAL A 82 4.33 7.78 -0.82
N ILE A 83 4.78 8.83 -0.15
CA ILE A 83 4.75 8.92 1.32
C ILE A 83 3.30 8.89 1.81
N MET A 84 2.41 9.68 1.22
CA MET A 84 0.98 9.67 1.56
C MET A 84 0.33 8.31 1.29
N PHE A 85 0.66 7.68 0.17
CA PHE A 85 0.22 6.32 -0.15
C PHE A 85 0.62 5.33 0.96
N ARG A 86 1.87 5.39 1.43
CA ARG A 86 2.34 4.51 2.52
C ARG A 86 1.60 4.77 3.82
N ILE A 87 1.38 6.03 4.18
CA ILE A 87 0.62 6.38 5.39
C ILE A 87 -0.79 5.79 5.31
N ILE A 88 -1.49 5.99 4.22
CA ILE A 88 -2.87 5.51 4.05
C ILE A 88 -2.90 3.97 3.99
N TYR A 89 -2.08 3.37 3.15
CA TYR A 89 -2.15 1.95 2.85
C TYR A 89 -1.60 1.04 3.97
N TYR A 90 -0.60 1.51 4.73
CA TYR A 90 0.01 0.73 5.81
C TYR A 90 -0.46 1.17 7.20
N LEU A 91 -0.53 2.47 7.47
CA LEU A 91 -0.86 2.96 8.80
C LEU A 91 -2.33 2.76 9.14
N VAL A 92 -3.25 2.97 8.19
CA VAL A 92 -4.68 2.79 8.44
C VAL A 92 -5.03 1.35 8.81
N PRO A 93 -4.65 0.29 8.04
CA PRO A 93 -4.88 -1.09 8.44
C PRO A 93 -4.20 -1.45 9.77
N PHE A 94 -3.00 -0.93 10.00
CA PHE A 94 -2.26 -1.15 11.24
C PHE A 94 -3.00 -0.57 12.45
N CYS A 95 -3.53 0.66 12.36
CA CYS A 95 -4.33 1.27 13.41
C CYS A 95 -5.62 0.49 13.67
N ILE A 96 -6.31 0.06 12.61
CA ILE A 96 -7.53 -0.76 12.74
C ILE A 96 -7.22 -2.08 13.43
N ALA A 97 -6.16 -2.78 13.02
CA ALA A 97 -5.73 -4.02 13.63
C ALA A 97 -5.36 -3.83 15.11
N GLY A 98 -4.67 -2.74 15.45
CA GLY A 98 -4.31 -2.38 16.82
C GLY A 98 -5.55 -2.14 17.69
N VAL A 99 -6.52 -1.39 17.19
CA VAL A 99 -7.79 -1.14 17.90
C VAL A 99 -8.57 -2.44 18.11
N LEU A 100 -8.68 -3.29 17.09
CA LEU A 100 -9.34 -4.59 17.19
C LEU A 100 -8.64 -5.51 18.17
N PHE A 101 -7.31 -5.51 18.20
CA PHE A 101 -6.52 -6.28 19.17
C PHE A 101 -6.83 -5.83 20.59
N VAL A 102 -6.80 -4.53 20.85
CA VAL A 102 -7.11 -3.97 22.19
C VAL A 102 -8.53 -4.32 22.60
N ILE A 103 -9.51 -4.16 21.73
CA ILE A 103 -10.92 -4.52 22.03
C ILE A 103 -11.05 -6.01 22.36
N ASN A 104 -10.37 -6.87 21.59
CA ASN A 104 -10.41 -8.32 21.84
C ASN A 104 -9.73 -8.72 23.15
N GLU A 105 -8.66 -8.03 23.54
CA GLU A 105 -7.97 -8.28 24.83
C GLU A 105 -8.84 -7.88 26.04
N TYR A 106 -9.62 -6.81 25.91
CA TYR A 106 -10.54 -6.37 26.95
C TYR A 106 -11.90 -7.06 26.96
N SER A 107 -12.21 -7.88 25.94
CA SER A 107 -13.42 -8.72 25.92
C SER A 107 -13.11 -10.07 26.58
N PRO A 108 -13.64 -10.35 27.80
CA PRO A 108 -13.43 -11.66 28.42
C PRO A 108 -14.05 -12.75 27.55
N SER A 109 -13.23 -13.69 27.11
CA SER A 109 -13.67 -14.83 26.32
C SER A 109 -14.66 -15.67 27.14
N PRO A 110 -15.86 -15.97 26.65
CA PRO A 110 -16.85 -16.78 27.37
C PRO A 110 -16.43 -18.23 27.60
N THR A 111 -15.29 -18.65 27.04
CA THR A 111 -14.84 -20.05 27.07
C THR A 111 -14.23 -20.48 28.42
N GLN A 112 -13.86 -19.56 29.31
CA GLN A 112 -13.29 -19.94 30.62
C GLN A 112 -14.34 -20.15 31.72
N ALA A 113 -15.55 -19.62 31.57
CA ALA A 113 -16.60 -19.80 32.57
C ALA A 113 -17.22 -21.21 32.54
N ASP A 114 -17.24 -21.87 31.38
CA ASP A 114 -17.84 -23.20 31.19
C ASP A 114 -16.92 -24.36 31.68
N GLN A 115 -15.64 -24.11 31.85
CA GLN A 115 -14.71 -25.14 32.38
C GLN A 115 -14.61 -25.14 33.91
N ALA A 116 -15.07 -24.12 34.62
CA ALA A 116 -15.06 -24.06 36.06
C ALA A 116 -16.24 -24.80 36.71
N ASP A 117 -17.34 -24.96 35.99
CA ASP A 117 -18.55 -25.65 36.49
C ASP A 117 -18.61 -27.14 36.15
N GLY A 118 -17.60 -27.69 35.52
CA GLY A 118 -17.53 -29.09 35.07
C GLY A 118 -16.76 -30.05 35.98
N ILE A 119 -16.48 -29.67 37.22
CA ILE A 119 -15.82 -30.56 38.22
C ILE A 119 -16.78 -30.86 39.37
#